data_f243e481915852da7bed44dc5b0f46af
#
_entry.id   f243e481915852da7bed44dc5b0f46af
#
_cell.length_a   1.000
_cell.length_b   1.000
_cell.length_c   1.000
_cell.angle_alpha   90.00
_cell.angle_beta   90.00
_cell.angle_gamma   90.00
#
_symmetry.space_group_name_H-M   'P 1'
#
loop_
_entity.id
_entity.type
_entity.pdbx_description
1 polymer ?
#
loop_
_entity_poly.entity_id
_entity_poly.type
_entity_poly.pdbx_seq_one_letter_code
_entity_poly.pdbx_strand_id
1 'polypeptide(L)'
;AESNLQEVAQQVLLQNKYYLIQSHVKAEVACPDTVYSDKKWIAFILNQLIQNSVKYGRSEGTHIQIVTKKTKRGVLLRVKDDGIGIPKEEIPRIFEKGFTGTNGRNRERSTGMGLYLCRKLCDKLNIEIRAESAEGKGTEIILMFPVSDYLTGYRET
;
A
#
# COMPACT_ATOMS: atom_id res chain seq x y z
N ALA A 1 -3.52 18.95 -5.72
CA ALA A 1 -2.17 19.43 -5.50
C ALA A 1 -1.14 18.34 -5.82
N GLU A 2 0.07 18.75 -6.09
CA GLU A 2 1.17 17.82 -6.36
C GLU A 2 1.68 17.25 -5.05
N SER A 3 1.85 15.94 -5.00
CA SER A 3 2.34 15.25 -3.81
C SER A 3 3.64 14.53 -4.12
N ASN A 4 4.65 14.77 -3.28
CA ASN A 4 5.95 14.11 -3.35
C ASN A 4 5.82 12.77 -2.60
N LEU A 5 5.88 11.67 -3.35
CA LEU A 5 5.63 10.36 -2.76
C LEU A 5 6.72 9.92 -1.78
N GLN A 6 7.97 10.37 -2.00
CA GLN A 6 9.05 10.07 -1.05
C GLN A 6 8.74 10.67 0.31
N GLU A 7 8.32 11.93 0.33
CA GLU A 7 8.00 12.60 1.59
C GLU A 7 6.81 11.96 2.30
N VAL A 8 5.76 11.65 1.54
CA VAL A 8 4.57 11.03 2.13
C VAL A 8 4.92 9.68 2.74
N ALA A 9 5.66 8.86 2.00
CA ALA A 9 6.03 7.53 2.49
C ALA A 9 6.92 7.61 3.72
N GLN A 10 7.91 8.50 3.71
CA GLN A 10 8.80 8.67 4.86
C GLN A 10 8.04 9.15 6.09
N GLN A 11 7.08 10.03 5.90
CA GLN A 11 6.26 10.52 7.01
C GLN A 11 5.44 9.39 7.63
N VAL A 12 4.85 8.55 6.78
CA VAL A 12 4.06 7.42 7.26
C VAL A 12 4.94 6.42 8.02
N LEU A 13 6.15 6.15 7.52
CA LEU A 13 7.07 5.25 8.22
C LEU A 13 7.48 5.83 9.58
N LEU A 14 7.70 7.13 9.64
CA LEU A 14 8.07 7.78 10.89
C LEU A 14 6.93 7.65 11.91
N GLN A 15 5.70 7.84 11.48
CA GLN A 15 4.54 7.72 12.36
C GLN A 15 4.37 6.30 12.89
N ASN A 16 4.85 5.30 12.16
CA ASN A 16 4.76 3.90 12.55
C ASN A 16 6.05 3.36 13.16
N LYS A 17 6.99 4.22 13.49
CA LYS A 17 8.33 3.84 13.89
C LYS A 17 8.36 2.77 14.99
N TYR A 18 7.67 3.02 16.09
CA TYR A 18 7.71 2.09 17.22
C TYR A 18 7.01 0.78 16.91
N TYR A 19 5.91 0.87 16.16
CA TYR A 19 5.18 -0.32 15.74
C TYR A 19 6.07 -1.22 14.87
N LEU A 20 6.80 -0.62 13.93
CA LEU A 20 7.69 -1.36 13.05
C LEU A 20 8.84 -2.00 13.85
N ILE A 21 9.44 -1.25 14.77
CA ILE A 21 10.53 -1.78 15.60
C ILE A 21 10.04 -2.96 16.43
N GLN A 22 8.90 -2.82 17.09
CA GLN A 22 8.35 -3.87 17.93
C GLN A 22 8.00 -5.13 17.14
N SER A 23 7.63 -4.95 15.89
CA SER A 23 7.22 -6.04 15.01
C SER A 23 8.39 -6.65 14.22
N HIS A 24 9.61 -6.17 14.46
CA HIS A 24 10.82 -6.60 13.75
C HIS A 24 10.71 -6.39 12.24
N VAL A 25 10.22 -5.21 11.86
CA VAL A 25 10.05 -4.84 10.45
C VAL A 25 11.01 -3.73 10.09
N LYS A 26 11.73 -3.93 8.99
CA LYS A 26 12.58 -2.90 8.39
C LYS A 26 11.92 -2.44 7.10
N ALA A 27 11.89 -1.13 6.88
CA ALA A 27 11.23 -0.56 5.72
C ALA A 27 12.16 0.40 5.00
N GLU A 28 12.12 0.35 3.67
CA GLU A 28 12.90 1.21 2.79
C GLU A 28 11.99 1.92 1.82
N VAL A 29 12.34 3.16 1.48
CA VAL A 29 11.57 3.97 0.55
C VAL A 29 12.45 4.47 -0.58
N ALA A 30 12.00 4.27 -1.81
CA ALA A 30 12.65 4.83 -2.99
C ALA A 30 11.53 5.27 -3.95
N CYS A 31 10.96 6.45 -3.67
CA CYS A 31 9.77 6.95 -4.37
C CYS A 31 10.04 8.36 -4.93
N PRO A 32 10.90 8.47 -5.97
CA PRO A 32 11.28 9.79 -6.48
C PRO A 32 10.18 10.50 -7.26
N ASP A 33 9.05 9.85 -7.49
CA ASP A 33 8.02 10.40 -8.35
C ASP A 33 7.00 11.21 -7.58
N THR A 34 6.33 12.13 -8.28
CA THR A 34 5.24 12.93 -7.73
C THR A 34 3.95 12.62 -8.48
N VAL A 35 2.83 12.84 -7.80
CA VAL A 35 1.50 12.63 -8.39
C VAL A 35 0.61 13.81 -8.03
N TYR A 36 -0.45 14.02 -8.82
CA TYR A 36 -1.49 14.99 -8.48
C TYR A 36 -2.60 14.24 -7.76
N SER A 37 -2.53 14.25 -6.45
CA SER A 37 -3.54 13.63 -5.60
C SER A 37 -3.43 14.24 -4.20
N ASP A 38 -4.42 13.99 -3.37
CA ASP A 38 -4.44 14.52 -2.02
C ASP A 38 -3.48 13.71 -1.14
N LYS A 39 -2.42 14.37 -0.68
CA LYS A 39 -1.39 13.67 0.09
C LYS A 39 -1.94 13.10 1.41
N LYS A 40 -2.97 13.74 1.97
CA LYS A 40 -3.60 13.23 3.19
C LYS A 40 -4.20 11.84 2.97
N TRP A 41 -4.89 11.65 1.83
CA TRP A 41 -5.49 10.35 1.53
C TRP A 41 -4.45 9.33 1.08
N ILE A 42 -3.41 9.78 0.37
CA ILE A 42 -2.29 8.89 0.04
C ILE A 42 -1.63 8.38 1.32
N ALA A 43 -1.41 9.28 2.29
CA ALA A 43 -0.83 8.89 3.58
C ALA A 43 -1.71 7.87 4.29
N PHE A 44 -3.03 8.08 4.27
CA PHE A 44 -3.95 7.12 4.89
C PHE A 44 -3.82 5.75 4.24
N ILE A 45 -3.83 5.71 2.91
CA ILE A 45 -3.72 4.44 2.18
C ILE A 45 -2.39 3.76 2.51
N LEU A 46 -1.28 4.49 2.44
CA LEU A 46 0.03 3.92 2.75
C LEU A 46 0.09 3.38 4.18
N ASN A 47 -0.50 4.11 5.12
CA ASN A 47 -0.53 3.66 6.50
C ASN A 47 -1.23 2.31 6.63
N GLN A 48 -2.36 2.15 5.94
CA GLN A 48 -3.09 0.88 5.96
C GLN A 48 -2.28 -0.25 5.31
N LEU A 49 -1.59 0.05 4.20
CA LEU A 49 -0.78 -0.96 3.51
C LEU A 49 0.41 -1.39 4.36
N ILE A 50 1.04 -0.46 5.06
CA ILE A 50 2.15 -0.79 5.95
C ILE A 50 1.67 -1.63 7.12
N GLN A 51 0.54 -1.27 7.73
CA GLN A 51 -0.01 -2.06 8.83
C GLN A 51 -0.41 -3.45 8.35
N ASN A 52 -0.91 -3.56 7.13
CA ASN A 52 -1.22 -4.85 6.55
C ASN A 52 0.05 -5.70 6.38
N SER A 53 1.14 -5.10 5.91
CA SER A 53 2.41 -5.81 5.77
C SER A 53 2.94 -6.30 7.11
N VAL A 54 2.75 -5.52 8.16
CA VAL A 54 3.14 -5.95 9.50
C VAL A 54 2.27 -7.12 9.97
N LYS A 55 0.97 -7.03 9.72
CA LYS A 55 0.02 -8.09 10.10
C LYS A 55 0.41 -9.43 9.48
N TYR A 56 0.86 -9.44 8.24
CA TYR A 56 1.27 -10.64 7.53
C TYR A 56 2.79 -10.83 7.55
N GLY A 57 3.46 -10.17 8.48
CA GLY A 57 4.90 -10.30 8.63
C GLY A 57 5.31 -11.58 9.32
N ARG A 58 6.60 -11.88 9.26
CA ARG A 58 7.20 -13.04 9.90
C ARG A 58 7.68 -12.65 11.30
N SER A 59 7.57 -13.57 12.24
CA SER A 59 8.02 -13.30 13.60
C SER A 59 9.53 -13.06 13.67
N GLU A 60 10.29 -13.69 12.79
CA GLU A 60 11.75 -13.53 12.77
C GLU A 60 12.21 -12.24 12.12
N GLY A 61 11.32 -11.56 11.41
CA GLY A 61 11.63 -10.29 10.76
C GLY A 61 11.04 -10.20 9.37
N THR A 62 10.69 -9.00 8.98
CA THR A 62 10.08 -8.72 7.67
C THR A 62 10.71 -7.46 7.08
N HIS A 63 10.89 -7.46 5.78
CA HIS A 63 11.31 -6.28 5.03
C HIS A 63 10.14 -5.74 4.22
N ILE A 64 9.98 -4.41 4.25
CA ILE A 64 9.02 -3.71 3.41
C ILE A 64 9.79 -2.79 2.49
N GLN A 65 9.46 -2.82 1.20
CA GLN A 65 10.01 -1.89 0.22
C GLN A 65 8.87 -1.08 -0.38
N ILE A 66 9.01 0.24 -0.38
CA ILE A 66 8.03 1.14 -0.97
C ILE A 66 8.75 1.84 -2.12
N VAL A 67 8.34 1.54 -3.34
CA VAL A 67 9.03 2.03 -4.54
C VAL A 67 8.02 2.57 -5.53
N THR A 68 8.47 3.53 -6.35
CA THR A 68 7.63 4.05 -7.44
C THR A 68 8.34 3.88 -8.77
N LYS A 69 7.54 3.86 -9.82
CA LYS A 69 8.04 3.81 -11.19
C LYS A 69 7.10 4.60 -12.09
N LYS A 70 7.67 5.51 -12.86
CA LYS A 70 6.89 6.27 -13.83
C LYS A 70 6.67 5.43 -15.08
N THR A 71 5.43 5.41 -15.56
CA THR A 71 5.06 4.70 -16.78
C THR A 71 4.27 5.64 -17.67
N LYS A 72 3.97 5.17 -18.89
CA LYS A 72 3.15 5.96 -19.82
C LYS A 72 1.73 6.18 -19.29
N ARG A 73 1.24 5.27 -18.47
CA ARG A 73 -0.11 5.33 -17.93
C ARG A 73 -0.18 6.12 -16.62
N GLY A 74 0.94 6.41 -16.01
CA GLY A 74 0.99 7.11 -14.75
C GLY A 74 2.12 6.61 -13.89
N VAL A 75 1.97 6.78 -12.58
CA VAL A 75 2.98 6.37 -11.61
C VAL A 75 2.50 5.13 -10.87
N LEU A 76 3.31 4.07 -10.92
CA LEU A 76 3.07 2.88 -10.09
C LEU A 76 3.75 3.07 -8.75
N LEU A 77 3.02 2.79 -7.69
CA LEU A 77 3.58 2.74 -6.34
C LEU A 77 3.38 1.33 -5.81
N ARG A 78 4.46 0.69 -5.36
CA ARG A 78 4.42 -0.67 -4.87
C ARG A 78 4.83 -0.72 -3.41
N VAL A 79 4.03 -1.41 -2.61
CA VAL A 79 4.38 -1.73 -1.23
C VAL A 79 4.59 -3.24 -1.20
N LYS A 80 5.85 -3.65 -1.12
CA LYS A 80 6.22 -5.06 -1.22
C LYS A 80 6.80 -5.53 0.10
N ASP A 81 6.34 -6.67 0.59
CA ASP A 81 6.90 -7.27 1.79
C ASP A 81 7.31 -8.72 1.52
N ASP A 82 8.20 -9.22 2.36
CA ASP A 82 8.63 -10.62 2.33
C ASP A 82 8.00 -11.42 3.48
N GLY A 83 6.77 -11.06 3.82
CA GLY A 83 6.02 -11.72 4.87
C GLY A 83 5.54 -13.12 4.48
N ILE A 84 4.56 -13.61 5.22
CA ILE A 84 4.05 -14.97 5.02
C ILE A 84 3.23 -15.14 3.75
N GLY A 85 2.84 -14.04 3.13
CA GLY A 85 2.01 -14.08 1.94
C GLY A 85 0.55 -14.38 2.24
N ILE A 86 -0.25 -14.41 1.18
CA ILE A 86 -1.69 -14.61 1.28
C ILE A 86 -2.04 -15.84 0.45
N PRO A 87 -2.86 -16.76 0.99
CA PRO A 87 -3.31 -17.91 0.21
C PRO A 87 -3.99 -17.47 -1.09
N LYS A 88 -3.71 -18.18 -2.15
CA LYS A 88 -4.18 -17.83 -3.48
C LYS A 88 -5.70 -17.62 -3.51
N GLU A 89 -6.44 -18.48 -2.83
CA GLU A 89 -7.89 -18.42 -2.83
C GLU A 89 -8.42 -17.21 -2.05
N GLU A 90 -7.61 -16.59 -1.21
CA GLU A 90 -8.03 -15.41 -0.44
C GLU A 90 -7.71 -14.10 -1.15
N ILE A 91 -6.77 -14.11 -2.10
CA ILE A 91 -6.35 -12.88 -2.77
C ILE A 91 -7.54 -12.09 -3.36
N PRO A 92 -8.49 -12.72 -4.06
CA PRO A 92 -9.62 -11.97 -4.61
C PRO A 92 -10.53 -11.34 -3.56
N ARG A 93 -10.39 -11.73 -2.29
CA ARG A 93 -11.28 -11.30 -1.22
C ARG A 93 -10.67 -10.27 -0.27
N ILE A 94 -9.38 -9.94 -0.43
CA ILE A 94 -8.70 -9.14 0.59
C ILE A 94 -9.23 -7.71 0.70
N PHE A 95 -9.90 -7.21 -0.34
CA PHE A 95 -10.49 -5.87 -0.31
C PHE A 95 -11.96 -5.88 0.09
N GLU A 96 -12.51 -7.05 0.41
CA GLU A 96 -13.91 -7.14 0.84
C GLU A 96 -14.07 -6.58 2.25
N LYS A 97 -15.23 -6.00 2.50
CA LYS A 97 -15.55 -5.45 3.81
C LYS A 97 -15.56 -6.56 4.85
N GLY A 98 -14.77 -6.37 5.90
CA GLY A 98 -14.73 -7.31 7.02
C GLY A 98 -13.88 -8.53 6.81
N PHE A 99 -13.21 -8.68 5.66
CA PHE A 99 -12.35 -9.84 5.43
C PHE A 99 -11.08 -9.74 6.25
N THR A 100 -10.75 -10.77 7.03
CA THR A 100 -9.57 -10.77 7.90
C THR A 100 -8.51 -11.81 7.52
N GLY A 101 -8.87 -12.79 6.69
CA GLY A 101 -7.93 -13.83 6.27
C GLY A 101 -7.70 -14.87 7.34
N THR A 102 -6.98 -15.94 6.97
CA THR A 102 -6.72 -17.06 7.87
C THR A 102 -5.33 -17.04 8.47
N ASN A 103 -4.35 -16.43 7.79
CA ASN A 103 -2.95 -16.48 8.20
C ASN A 103 -2.43 -15.20 8.84
N GLY A 104 -3.27 -14.20 9.00
CA GLY A 104 -2.82 -12.93 9.55
C GLY A 104 -2.55 -13.01 11.04
N ARG A 105 -1.50 -12.32 11.49
CA ARG A 105 -1.19 -12.19 12.90
C ARG A 105 -2.22 -11.26 13.54
N ASN A 106 -2.53 -11.50 14.81
CA ASN A 106 -3.48 -10.67 15.56
C ASN A 106 -4.84 -10.58 14.86
N ARG A 107 -5.30 -11.72 14.33
CA ARG A 107 -6.57 -11.74 13.61
C ARG A 107 -7.74 -11.24 14.45
N GLU A 108 -7.69 -11.52 15.73
CA GLU A 108 -8.76 -11.13 16.66
C GLU A 108 -8.86 -9.61 16.80
N ARG A 109 -7.82 -8.87 16.43
CA ARG A 109 -7.82 -7.40 16.46
C ARG A 109 -8.11 -6.77 15.11
N SER A 110 -8.20 -7.59 14.09
CA SER A 110 -8.42 -7.09 12.74
C SER A 110 -9.90 -6.90 12.50
N THR A 111 -10.28 -5.74 11.98
CA THR A 111 -11.66 -5.45 11.63
C THR A 111 -11.98 -5.80 10.19
N GLY A 112 -10.95 -6.05 9.37
CA GLY A 112 -11.13 -6.28 7.96
C GLY A 112 -11.52 -5.03 7.20
N MET A 113 -11.34 -3.84 7.80
CA MET A 113 -11.77 -2.60 7.19
C MET A 113 -10.67 -1.83 6.48
N GLY A 114 -9.39 -2.11 6.84
CA GLY A 114 -8.28 -1.31 6.31
C GLY A 114 -8.17 -1.36 4.80
N LEU A 115 -8.07 -2.55 4.23
CA LEU A 115 -7.95 -2.70 2.77
C LEU A 115 -9.25 -2.35 2.06
N TYR A 116 -10.40 -2.63 2.68
CA TYR A 116 -11.68 -2.22 2.14
C TYR A 116 -11.73 -0.70 1.97
N LEU A 117 -11.33 0.05 3.00
CA LEU A 117 -11.31 1.51 2.95
C LEU A 117 -10.31 2.01 1.91
N CYS A 118 -9.16 1.36 1.79
CA CYS A 118 -8.19 1.70 0.76
C CYS A 118 -8.80 1.59 -0.63
N ARG A 119 -9.52 0.49 -0.89
CA ARG A 119 -10.18 0.29 -2.17
C ARG A 119 -11.21 1.37 -2.44
N LYS A 120 -12.01 1.71 -1.41
CA LYS A 120 -13.01 2.77 -1.54
C LYS A 120 -12.38 4.11 -1.87
N LEU A 121 -11.29 4.45 -1.18
CA LEU A 121 -10.60 5.70 -1.43
C LEU A 121 -9.94 5.72 -2.81
N CYS A 122 -9.33 4.61 -3.20
CA CYS A 122 -8.71 4.52 -4.52
C CYS A 122 -9.74 4.71 -5.61
N ASP A 123 -10.92 4.13 -5.46
CA ASP A 123 -12.00 4.32 -6.43
C ASP A 123 -12.37 5.80 -6.55
N LYS A 124 -12.46 6.51 -5.42
CA LYS A 124 -12.80 7.94 -5.43
C LYS A 124 -11.70 8.79 -6.03
N LEU A 125 -10.45 8.41 -5.82
CA LEU A 125 -9.30 9.17 -6.29
C LEU A 125 -8.84 8.74 -7.68
N ASN A 126 -9.57 7.82 -8.30
CA ASN A 126 -9.24 7.27 -9.60
C ASN A 126 -7.88 6.57 -9.63
N ILE A 127 -7.56 5.90 -8.54
CA ILE A 127 -6.34 5.10 -8.40
C ILE A 127 -6.73 3.64 -8.49
N GLU A 128 -6.04 2.88 -9.35
CA GLU A 128 -6.23 1.43 -9.38
C GLU A 128 -5.43 0.80 -8.26
N ILE A 129 -6.01 -0.18 -7.58
CA ILE A 129 -5.31 -0.93 -6.53
C ILE A 129 -5.45 -2.41 -6.81
N ARG A 130 -4.35 -3.15 -6.70
CA ARG A 130 -4.37 -4.59 -6.85
C ARG A 130 -3.30 -5.22 -5.98
N ALA A 131 -3.39 -6.53 -5.80
CA ALA A 131 -2.47 -7.27 -4.96
C ALA A 131 -1.92 -8.47 -5.72
N GLU A 132 -0.66 -8.78 -5.46
CA GLU A 132 0.00 -9.99 -5.91
C GLU A 132 0.64 -10.62 -4.70
N SER A 133 0.47 -11.92 -4.53
CA SER A 133 0.99 -12.60 -3.35
C SER A 133 1.13 -14.08 -3.63
N ALA A 134 2.05 -14.71 -2.89
CA ALA A 134 2.19 -16.16 -2.87
C ALA A 134 2.54 -16.56 -1.45
N GLU A 135 1.88 -17.61 -0.96
CA GLU A 135 2.18 -18.11 0.38
C GLU A 135 3.67 -18.42 0.51
N GLY A 136 4.26 -17.97 1.62
CA GLY A 136 5.67 -18.17 1.90
C GLY A 136 6.60 -17.20 1.20
N LYS A 137 6.09 -16.31 0.35
CA LYS A 137 6.95 -15.42 -0.44
C LYS A 137 6.66 -13.94 -0.25
N GLY A 138 5.56 -13.61 0.43
CA GLY A 138 5.24 -12.22 0.69
C GLY A 138 4.13 -11.69 -0.19
N THR A 139 3.90 -10.39 -0.09
CA THR A 139 2.78 -9.71 -0.73
C THR A 139 3.24 -8.40 -1.34
N GLU A 140 2.66 -8.05 -2.46
CA GLU A 140 2.88 -6.77 -3.10
C GLU A 140 1.53 -6.13 -3.38
N ILE A 141 1.32 -4.94 -2.85
CA ILE A 141 0.14 -4.13 -3.16
C ILE A 141 0.58 -3.04 -4.11
N ILE A 142 -0.13 -2.89 -5.22
CA ILE A 142 0.26 -2.01 -6.31
C ILE A 142 -0.83 -0.97 -6.52
N LEU A 143 -0.43 0.30 -6.47
CA LEU A 143 -1.30 1.43 -6.77
C LEU A 143 -0.86 2.04 -8.10
N MET A 144 -1.83 2.31 -8.98
CA MET A 144 -1.57 3.03 -10.21
C MET A 144 -2.24 4.39 -10.14
N PHE A 145 -1.43 5.42 -10.07
CA PHE A 145 -1.89 6.81 -10.13
C PHE A 145 -1.92 7.20 -11.60
N PRO A 146 -3.09 7.51 -12.17
CA PRO A 146 -3.15 7.81 -13.59
C PRO A 146 -2.47 9.13 -13.91
N VAL A 147 -2.11 9.31 -15.16
CA VAL A 147 -1.62 10.59 -15.64
C VAL A 147 -2.73 11.62 -15.42
N SER A 148 -2.38 12.71 -14.74
CA SER A 148 -3.36 13.75 -14.44
C SER A 148 -3.75 14.54 -15.68
N ASP A 149 -5.05 14.74 -15.89
CA ASP A 149 -5.53 15.61 -16.97
C ASP A 149 -4.97 17.01 -16.82
N TYR A 150 -4.79 17.44 -15.58
CA TYR A 150 -4.18 18.73 -15.31
C TYR A 150 -2.77 18.81 -15.89
N LEU A 151 -2.01 17.72 -15.77
CA LEU A 151 -0.65 17.66 -16.29
C LEU A 151 -0.60 17.48 -17.80
N THR A 152 -1.51 16.70 -18.32
CA THR A 152 -1.53 16.40 -19.75
C THR A 152 -2.31 17.41 -20.53
N GLY A 153 -3.03 18.17 -19.85
CA GLY A 153 -3.67 19.15 -20.37
C GLY A 153 -4.80 19.49 -20.77
N TYR A 154 -4.80 19.64 -20.60
CA TYR A 154 -5.51 19.88 -20.85
C TYR A 154 -5.76 19.82 -22.04
N ARG A 155 -5.45 19.20 -22.28
CA ARG A 155 -5.59 18.97 -23.48
C ARG A 155 -6.81 18.97 -24.04
N GLU A 156 -7.26 18.99 -23.53
CA GLU A 156 -8.13 18.98 -23.97
C GLU A 156 -8.75 19.65 -24.29
N THR A 157 -8.57 19.89 -24.35
CA THR A 157 -9.01 20.36 -24.71
C THR A 157 -9.23 20.50 -25.24
#